data_697043961f0623a6473656612d2cc96d
#
_entry.id   697043961f0623a6473656612d2cc96d
#
_cell.length_a   1.000
_cell.length_b   1.000
_cell.length_c   1.000
_cell.angle_alpha   90.00
_cell.angle_beta   90.00
_cell.angle_gamma   90.00
#
_symmetry.space_group_name_H-M   'P 1'
#
loop_
_entity.id
_entity.type
_entity.pdbx_description
1 polymer ?
#
loop_
_entity_poly.entity_id
_entity_poly.type
_entity_poly.pdbx_seq_one_letter_code
_entity_poly.pdbx_strand_id
1 'polypeptide(L)'
;MKKRAKPALIHDTKASMRLISVQPLGRSALLTPTTHLTTRILTLIAAVLLGSCGGSSTNSVNANLENMTATLESSTSSTEGWVEGEFEAPETFRYLCANPRIGEDPATGSAYLDAVGTTTDENNWLRSWSNKLYLWYREIEDLDPDDYTTPEYFDLMKSFETTASGNPKDKYHFTYDTEEWRQLSQSGITAGYGAELAILSSSPPREVVVAFTEPNTPATASDVNLARGTIIVEVDGVDVENGSDTDTLNAGLFPATTGESHEFLVRDLGTTEPRTVTIESALITQDPVQNVKVITTDSGDVGYMLFNAHLAPSELELIDAVESLSAAGAVDLVLDLRYNGGGYLDIANELAFMIAGSERATGKVFGEIQFNDKYPSTNPVTGAALEPELFHTSAQGFSASSGTALPALNLERVFVLTGPGTCSASESIINGLRGIDVEVIQIGTSTCGKPYGFYAFDNCGTTYFSIQFRGTNAKGFGDYTDGFSPANEPSPGTALPGCFVPDDFGHALGDPLEDRLNTALAYRSNPDCPALAKTAVANKSASTSDVRANGKIRQPFLGSIGLLRD
;
A
#
# COMPACT_ATOMS: atom_id res chain seq x y z
N MET A 1 -47.60 -24.61 55.52
CA MET A 1 -48.84 -25.07 54.87
C MET A 1 -48.61 -25.11 53.35
N LYS A 2 -48.87 -26.29 52.83
CA LYS A 2 -48.78 -26.69 51.45
C LYS A 2 -49.65 -25.88 50.49
N LYS A 3 -49.21 -25.59 49.27
CA LYS A 3 -49.93 -26.06 48.06
C LYS A 3 -49.01 -25.97 46.83
N ARG A 4 -48.71 -27.12 46.25
CA ARG A 4 -48.22 -27.39 44.93
C ARG A 4 -49.35 -27.17 43.93
N ALA A 5 -49.04 -26.67 42.72
CA ALA A 5 -49.80 -26.95 41.52
C ALA A 5 -48.84 -27.28 40.37
N LYS A 6 -49.13 -28.34 39.67
CA LYS A 6 -48.43 -29.03 38.60
C LYS A 6 -48.84 -28.48 37.21
N PRO A 7 -48.23 -28.93 36.13
CA PRO A 7 -47.99 -28.20 34.89
C PRO A 7 -49.03 -28.50 33.79
N ALA A 8 -49.16 -27.61 32.81
CA ALA A 8 -49.95 -27.84 31.60
C ALA A 8 -49.10 -28.19 30.41
N LEU A 9 -49.63 -29.13 29.62
CA LEU A 9 -49.05 -29.87 28.51
C LEU A 9 -48.70 -28.99 27.29
N ILE A 10 -47.66 -29.46 26.64
CA ILE A 10 -47.12 -29.23 25.31
C ILE A 10 -48.15 -29.57 24.23
N HIS A 11 -48.34 -28.72 23.24
CA HIS A 11 -48.86 -29.07 21.92
C HIS A 11 -47.75 -28.93 20.87
N ASP A 12 -47.36 -30.06 20.38
CA ASP A 12 -46.49 -30.31 19.22
C ASP A 12 -47.24 -29.88 17.94
N THR A 13 -46.65 -28.97 17.16
CA THR A 13 -47.00 -28.76 15.75
C THR A 13 -45.81 -28.94 14.90
N LYS A 14 -45.67 -30.15 14.34
CA LYS A 14 -44.78 -30.49 13.25
C LYS A 14 -45.17 -29.68 12.00
N ALA A 15 -44.35 -28.73 11.58
CA ALA A 15 -44.42 -28.20 10.25
C ALA A 15 -43.44 -28.97 9.35
N SER A 16 -44.03 -29.61 8.37
CA SER A 16 -43.41 -30.49 7.35
C SER A 16 -42.59 -29.63 6.38
N MET A 17 -41.26 -29.76 6.37
CA MET A 17 -40.40 -29.24 5.31
C MET A 17 -40.55 -30.15 4.06
N ARG A 18 -41.12 -29.64 3.00
CA ARG A 18 -41.06 -30.25 1.66
C ARG A 18 -39.71 -29.91 1.02
N LEU A 19 -38.90 -30.93 0.86
CA LEU A 19 -37.74 -30.92 -0.04
C LEU A 19 -38.25 -30.83 -1.50
N ILE A 20 -37.85 -29.76 -2.19
CA ILE A 20 -37.97 -29.71 -3.65
C ILE A 20 -36.66 -30.23 -4.21
N SER A 21 -36.70 -31.44 -4.76
CA SER A 21 -35.63 -32.04 -5.53
C SER A 21 -35.63 -31.42 -6.93
N VAL A 22 -34.52 -30.76 -7.31
CA VAL A 22 -34.24 -30.40 -8.69
C VAL A 22 -33.38 -31.51 -9.30
N GLN A 23 -33.93 -32.23 -10.25
CA GLN A 23 -33.21 -33.20 -11.05
C GLN A 23 -32.37 -32.53 -12.14
N PRO A 24 -31.23 -33.10 -12.52
CA PRO A 24 -30.42 -32.59 -13.62
C PRO A 24 -30.95 -33.07 -14.97
N LEU A 25 -31.18 -32.14 -15.87
CA LEU A 25 -31.48 -32.41 -17.27
C LEU A 25 -30.22 -32.82 -18.04
N GLY A 26 -30.42 -33.85 -18.81
CA GLY A 26 -29.52 -34.73 -19.45
C GLY A 26 -28.60 -34.18 -20.54
N ARG A 27 -27.62 -35.01 -20.78
CA ARG A 27 -26.66 -35.02 -21.90
C ARG A 27 -27.36 -35.19 -23.26
N SER A 28 -26.72 -34.59 -24.25
CA SER A 28 -26.45 -35.02 -25.64
C SER A 28 -26.53 -33.80 -26.54
N ALA A 29 -25.60 -33.49 -27.41
CA ALA A 29 -25.00 -34.31 -28.41
C ALA A 29 -23.67 -33.72 -28.92
N LEU A 30 -22.74 -34.61 -29.14
CA LEU A 30 -21.56 -34.44 -29.99
C LEU A 30 -21.96 -34.11 -31.43
N LEU A 31 -21.31 -33.10 -32.01
CA LEU A 31 -21.07 -33.02 -33.46
C LEU A 31 -19.66 -32.49 -33.68
N THR A 32 -18.84 -33.36 -34.22
CA THR A 32 -17.48 -33.12 -34.70
C THR A 32 -17.48 -32.52 -36.12
N PRO A 33 -16.33 -32.09 -36.62
CA PRO A 33 -16.17 -30.96 -37.50
C PRO A 33 -16.12 -31.34 -38.98
N THR A 34 -16.45 -30.41 -39.84
CA THR A 34 -16.03 -30.47 -41.24
C THR A 34 -15.36 -29.19 -41.66
N THR A 35 -14.15 -29.38 -42.03
CA THR A 35 -13.27 -28.52 -42.81
C THR A 35 -13.92 -27.96 -44.05
N HIS A 36 -13.77 -26.64 -44.30
CA HIS A 36 -13.58 -26.13 -45.67
C HIS A 36 -12.73 -24.87 -45.66
N LEU A 37 -11.56 -25.04 -46.23
CA LEU A 37 -10.56 -24.12 -46.72
C LEU A 37 -11.14 -23.32 -47.91
N THR A 38 -11.12 -21.97 -47.86
CA THR A 38 -11.05 -21.17 -49.09
C THR A 38 -10.31 -19.84 -48.83
N THR A 39 -9.13 -19.82 -49.35
CA THR A 39 -8.28 -18.68 -49.69
C THR A 39 -9.02 -17.68 -50.55
N ARG A 40 -8.98 -16.39 -50.19
CA ARG A 40 -9.06 -15.28 -51.16
C ARG A 40 -8.15 -14.13 -50.77
N ILE A 41 -7.04 -14.07 -51.47
CA ILE A 41 -6.16 -12.92 -51.73
C ILE A 41 -6.96 -11.91 -52.55
N LEU A 42 -7.02 -10.65 -52.14
CA LEU A 42 -7.36 -9.55 -53.03
C LEU A 42 -6.41 -8.39 -52.81
N THR A 43 -5.47 -8.31 -53.74
CA THR A 43 -4.58 -7.18 -54.06
C THR A 43 -5.45 -6.04 -54.60
N LEU A 44 -5.29 -4.81 -54.09
CA LEU A 44 -5.73 -3.62 -54.77
C LEU A 44 -4.60 -2.61 -54.89
N ILE A 45 -4.06 -2.54 -56.10
CA ILE A 45 -3.19 -1.47 -56.62
C ILE A 45 -4.12 -0.40 -57.16
N ALA A 46 -3.95 0.84 -56.73
CA ALA A 46 -4.51 2.00 -57.44
C ALA A 46 -3.38 2.99 -57.69
N ALA A 47 -3.05 3.05 -58.95
CA ALA A 47 -2.20 4.07 -59.55
C ALA A 47 -3.03 5.33 -59.81
N VAL A 48 -2.48 6.50 -59.54
CA VAL A 48 -2.92 7.75 -60.17
C VAL A 48 -1.72 8.40 -60.82
N LEU A 49 -1.91 8.62 -62.12
CA LEU A 49 -0.99 9.22 -63.06
C LEU A 49 -1.27 10.71 -63.27
N LEU A 50 -0.16 11.43 -63.47
CA LEU A 50 0.09 12.47 -64.48
C LEU A 50 -0.36 13.92 -64.30
N GLY A 51 0.67 14.74 -64.52
CA GLY A 51 0.65 16.09 -65.04
C GLY A 51 1.98 16.79 -64.77
N SER A 52 2.91 16.72 -65.55
CA SER A 52 3.36 17.20 -66.85
C SER A 52 4.08 18.57 -66.86
N CYS A 53 5.25 18.54 -67.54
CA CYS A 53 6.06 19.59 -68.18
C CYS A 53 7.12 20.26 -67.30
N GLY A 54 8.42 20.24 -67.61
CA GLY A 54 9.19 20.10 -68.82
C GLY A 54 10.54 20.78 -68.58
N GLY A 55 11.62 20.23 -69.09
CA GLY A 55 12.93 20.91 -69.09
C GLY A 55 14.13 19.94 -69.13
N SER A 56 14.64 19.69 -70.29
CA SER A 56 15.84 18.96 -70.62
C SER A 56 17.10 19.47 -69.93
N SER A 57 17.94 18.57 -69.46
CA SER A 57 19.37 18.52 -69.80
C SER A 57 20.00 17.21 -69.33
N THR A 58 20.50 16.49 -70.26
CA THR A 58 21.40 15.31 -70.17
C THR A 58 22.68 15.69 -69.47
N ASN A 59 23.04 14.99 -68.38
CA ASN A 59 24.47 14.69 -68.13
C ASN A 59 24.57 13.40 -67.27
N SER A 60 25.22 12.45 -67.91
CA SER A 60 26.08 11.32 -67.46
C SER A 60 25.90 10.81 -66.03
N VAL A 61 25.25 9.66 -65.95
CA VAL A 61 25.39 8.71 -64.82
C VAL A 61 26.69 7.92 -65.05
N ASN A 62 27.75 8.33 -64.38
CA ASN A 62 28.88 7.47 -64.01
C ASN A 62 29.66 8.16 -62.88
N ALA A 63 29.70 7.55 -61.81
CA ALA A 63 30.56 7.68 -60.66
C ALA A 63 29.74 7.77 -59.35
N ASN A 64 29.92 6.76 -58.62
CA ASN A 64 30.05 6.62 -57.17
C ASN A 64 29.17 5.56 -56.54
N LEU A 65 29.48 4.32 -56.95
CA LEU A 65 29.12 3.14 -56.15
C LEU A 65 30.21 2.83 -55.08
N GLU A 66 31.11 3.79 -54.82
CA GLU A 66 32.21 3.59 -53.85
C GLU A 66 32.17 4.49 -52.61
N ASN A 67 31.04 5.18 -52.33
CA ASN A 67 30.94 6.02 -51.14
C ASN A 67 29.70 5.75 -50.28
N MET A 68 29.17 4.53 -50.32
CA MET A 68 28.15 4.09 -49.32
C MET A 68 28.71 3.07 -48.33
N THR A 69 30.03 3.06 -48.15
CA THR A 69 30.72 2.31 -47.10
C THR A 69 31.47 3.25 -46.18
N ALA A 70 30.81 4.29 -45.73
CA ALA A 70 31.30 5.08 -44.61
C ALA A 70 30.10 5.74 -43.97
N THR A 71 29.71 5.22 -42.98
CA THR A 71 29.48 5.63 -41.59
C THR A 71 28.43 4.72 -40.96
N LEU A 72 28.79 3.44 -40.76
CA LEU A 72 28.47 2.88 -39.47
C LEU A 72 29.53 3.48 -38.54
N GLU A 73 29.32 4.69 -38.13
CA GLU A 73 29.92 5.15 -36.89
C GLU A 73 29.30 4.27 -35.81
N SER A 74 30.05 3.28 -35.42
CA SER A 74 30.04 2.74 -34.09
C SER A 74 29.78 3.94 -33.18
N SER A 75 28.61 4.01 -32.55
CA SER A 75 28.47 4.76 -31.33
C SER A 75 29.41 4.09 -30.34
N THR A 76 30.67 4.52 -30.39
CA THR A 76 31.56 4.35 -29.27
C THR A 76 30.82 5.01 -28.10
N SER A 77 30.32 4.19 -27.18
CA SER A 77 30.06 4.58 -25.81
C SER A 77 31.18 5.55 -25.45
N SER A 78 30.81 6.76 -25.12
CA SER A 78 31.74 7.76 -24.59
C SER A 78 32.30 7.17 -23.31
N THR A 79 33.54 6.69 -23.35
CA THR A 79 34.36 6.42 -22.18
C THR A 79 34.86 7.76 -21.63
N GLU A 80 33.98 8.70 -21.41
CA GLU A 80 34.22 9.78 -20.44
C GLU A 80 33.64 9.24 -19.11
N GLY A 81 34.54 8.97 -18.16
CA GLY A 81 34.20 8.51 -16.83
C GLY A 81 33.27 9.53 -16.14
N TRP A 82 32.65 9.11 -15.07
CA TRP A 82 31.80 9.98 -14.24
C TRP A 82 32.41 11.37 -14.02
N VAL A 83 31.57 12.41 -14.15
CA VAL A 83 31.93 13.79 -13.87
C VAL A 83 30.93 14.34 -12.84
N GLU A 84 31.45 14.77 -11.70
CA GLU A 84 30.65 15.34 -10.62
C GLU A 84 29.81 16.54 -11.09
N GLY A 85 28.53 16.52 -10.80
CA GLY A 85 27.57 17.58 -11.13
C GLY A 85 27.07 17.59 -12.56
N GLU A 86 27.52 16.67 -13.44
CA GLU A 86 27.04 16.53 -14.80
C GLU A 86 26.12 15.31 -14.91
N PHE A 87 24.86 15.52 -15.28
CA PHE A 87 23.83 14.49 -15.32
C PHE A 87 23.25 14.35 -16.73
N GLU A 88 23.35 13.17 -17.29
CA GLU A 88 22.62 12.82 -18.52
C GLU A 88 21.11 12.62 -18.21
N ALA A 89 20.30 12.57 -19.28
CA ALA A 89 18.89 12.24 -19.11
C ALA A 89 18.74 10.79 -18.62
N PRO A 90 17.88 10.49 -17.62
CA PRO A 90 17.72 9.12 -17.11
C PRO A 90 17.25 8.14 -18.18
N GLU A 91 16.57 8.62 -19.21
CA GLU A 91 16.12 7.82 -20.36
C GLU A 91 17.28 7.20 -21.16
N THR A 92 18.49 7.77 -21.08
CA THR A 92 19.72 7.23 -21.71
C THR A 92 20.10 5.88 -21.14
N PHE A 93 19.91 5.68 -19.86
CA PHE A 93 20.34 4.49 -19.12
C PHE A 93 19.18 3.55 -18.78
N ARG A 94 17.93 3.99 -18.95
CA ARG A 94 16.77 3.20 -18.58
C ARG A 94 16.73 1.89 -19.35
N TYR A 95 16.48 0.79 -18.64
CA TYR A 95 16.45 -0.58 -19.16
C TYR A 95 17.82 -1.13 -19.66
N LEU A 96 18.93 -0.43 -19.43
CA LEU A 96 20.27 -1.00 -19.60
C LEU A 96 20.61 -1.78 -18.33
N CYS A 97 20.52 -3.11 -18.39
CA CYS A 97 20.54 -3.99 -17.23
C CYS A 97 21.76 -4.88 -17.20
N ALA A 98 22.42 -4.98 -16.04
CA ALA A 98 23.51 -5.94 -15.84
C ALA A 98 23.00 -7.39 -15.97
N ASN A 99 21.74 -7.62 -15.59
CA ASN A 99 21.08 -8.92 -15.70
C ASN A 99 19.69 -8.72 -16.35
N PRO A 100 19.62 -8.54 -17.70
CA PRO A 100 18.37 -8.27 -18.38
C PRO A 100 17.40 -9.45 -18.32
N ARG A 101 16.13 -9.18 -18.03
CA ARG A 101 15.05 -10.17 -18.10
C ARG A 101 14.81 -10.56 -19.55
N ILE A 102 14.54 -11.84 -19.79
CA ILE A 102 14.33 -12.43 -21.11
C ILE A 102 12.91 -13.00 -21.19
N GLY A 103 12.26 -12.84 -22.35
CA GLY A 103 10.91 -13.37 -22.58
C GLY A 103 9.86 -12.27 -22.58
N GLU A 104 8.63 -12.66 -22.19
CA GLU A 104 7.47 -11.78 -22.15
C GLU A 104 7.17 -11.40 -20.70
N ASP A 105 6.86 -10.14 -20.46
CA ASP A 105 6.34 -9.63 -19.20
C ASP A 105 4.94 -10.23 -18.95
N PRO A 106 4.72 -11.00 -17.88
CA PRO A 106 3.44 -11.64 -17.60
C PRO A 106 2.25 -10.67 -17.49
N ALA A 107 2.51 -9.44 -17.05
CA ALA A 107 1.47 -8.43 -16.86
C ALA A 107 0.99 -7.82 -18.20
N THR A 108 1.88 -7.68 -19.17
CA THR A 108 1.57 -7.01 -20.44
C THR A 108 1.47 -7.97 -21.62
N GLY A 109 2.03 -9.19 -21.51
CA GLY A 109 2.20 -10.14 -22.61
C GLY A 109 3.15 -9.64 -23.71
N SER A 110 3.95 -8.63 -23.42
CA SER A 110 4.94 -8.04 -24.34
C SER A 110 6.36 -8.43 -23.90
N ALA A 111 7.32 -8.41 -24.84
CA ALA A 111 8.71 -8.63 -24.48
C ALA A 111 9.17 -7.57 -23.46
N TYR A 112 10.02 -8.00 -22.51
CA TYR A 112 10.67 -7.06 -21.60
C TYR A 112 11.46 -6.01 -22.39
N LEU A 113 11.48 -4.79 -21.86
CA LEU A 113 12.23 -3.67 -22.45
C LEU A 113 13.73 -3.72 -22.13
N ASP A 114 14.13 -4.62 -21.25
CA ASP A 114 15.50 -4.76 -20.76
C ASP A 114 16.48 -5.02 -21.91
N ALA A 115 17.57 -4.28 -21.94
CA ALA A 115 18.69 -4.45 -22.85
C ALA A 115 19.97 -4.74 -22.05
N VAL A 116 20.96 -5.33 -22.71
CA VAL A 116 22.24 -5.63 -22.08
C VAL A 116 22.95 -4.32 -21.73
N GLY A 117 23.23 -4.14 -20.45
CA GLY A 117 23.96 -3.03 -19.86
C GLY A 117 24.90 -3.52 -18.75
N THR A 118 25.25 -2.63 -17.86
CA THR A 118 26.17 -2.86 -16.74
C THR A 118 25.57 -2.34 -15.43
N THR A 119 26.15 -2.71 -14.29
CA THR A 119 25.82 -2.11 -12.98
C THR A 119 26.00 -0.58 -13.01
N THR A 120 27.01 -0.10 -13.71
CA THR A 120 27.25 1.34 -13.90
C THR A 120 26.11 2.01 -14.66
N ASP A 121 25.52 1.36 -15.67
CA ASP A 121 24.36 1.89 -16.40
C ASP A 121 23.13 1.99 -15.46
N GLU A 122 22.86 0.96 -14.66
CA GLU A 122 21.80 0.98 -13.65
C GLU A 122 22.02 2.10 -12.62
N ASN A 123 23.25 2.27 -12.13
CA ASN A 123 23.61 3.32 -11.18
C ASN A 123 23.53 4.73 -11.81
N ASN A 124 23.93 4.90 -13.07
CA ASN A 124 23.76 6.16 -13.80
C ASN A 124 22.28 6.49 -14.01
N TRP A 125 21.42 5.48 -14.22
CA TRP A 125 19.99 5.69 -14.26
C TRP A 125 19.48 6.21 -12.90
N LEU A 126 19.83 5.56 -11.78
CA LEU A 126 19.45 5.96 -10.42
C LEU A 126 19.91 7.40 -10.11
N ARG A 127 21.16 7.71 -10.43
CA ARG A 127 21.77 9.04 -10.26
C ARG A 127 20.98 10.12 -11.00
N SER A 128 20.74 9.91 -12.28
CA SER A 128 20.04 10.87 -13.14
C SER A 128 18.56 11.00 -12.77
N TRP A 129 17.91 9.87 -12.46
CA TRP A 129 16.52 9.82 -12.02
C TRP A 129 16.32 10.54 -10.67
N SER A 130 17.19 10.29 -9.69
CA SER A 130 17.14 10.96 -8.38
C SER A 130 17.40 12.45 -8.53
N ASN A 131 18.40 12.87 -9.31
CA ASN A 131 18.63 14.28 -9.59
C ASN A 131 17.43 14.95 -10.28
N LYS A 132 16.71 14.22 -11.17
CA LYS A 132 15.53 14.74 -11.87
C LYS A 132 14.32 14.88 -10.96
N LEU A 133 13.98 13.83 -10.18
CA LEU A 133 12.68 13.70 -9.54
C LEU A 133 12.69 13.82 -8.01
N TYR A 134 13.76 13.43 -7.33
CA TYR A 134 13.79 13.43 -5.86
C TYR A 134 13.48 14.80 -5.29
N LEU A 135 12.62 14.87 -4.29
CA LEU A 135 12.15 16.14 -3.72
C LEU A 135 13.31 17.00 -3.17
N TRP A 136 14.27 16.35 -2.54
CA TRP A 136 15.45 17.02 -1.95
C TRP A 136 16.74 16.69 -2.71
N TYR A 137 16.69 16.66 -4.03
CA TYR A 137 17.81 16.25 -4.89
C TYR A 137 19.13 17.01 -4.64
N ARG A 138 19.07 18.22 -4.06
CA ARG A 138 20.25 18.99 -3.70
C ARG A 138 20.96 18.51 -2.44
N GLU A 139 20.32 17.62 -1.69
CA GLU A 139 20.86 17.04 -0.46
C GLU A 139 21.53 15.69 -0.72
N ILE A 140 21.48 15.18 -1.94
CA ILE A 140 22.18 13.95 -2.35
C ILE A 140 23.61 14.32 -2.74
N GLU A 141 24.58 13.61 -2.16
CA GLU A 141 25.97 13.66 -2.60
C GLU A 141 26.11 12.97 -3.97
N ASP A 142 26.77 13.61 -4.92
CA ASP A 142 26.97 13.07 -6.25
C ASP A 142 28.22 12.17 -6.28
N LEU A 143 28.01 10.86 -6.12
CA LEU A 143 29.03 9.84 -5.99
C LEU A 143 29.29 9.12 -7.31
N ASP A 144 30.50 8.59 -7.49
CA ASP A 144 30.88 7.82 -8.67
C ASP A 144 30.05 6.52 -8.76
N PRO A 145 29.23 6.32 -9.82
CA PRO A 145 28.42 5.14 -9.98
C PRO A 145 29.19 3.82 -10.14
N ASP A 146 30.49 3.88 -10.49
CA ASP A 146 31.32 2.68 -10.67
C ASP A 146 31.74 2.04 -9.33
N ASP A 147 31.66 2.77 -8.21
CA ASP A 147 32.18 2.34 -6.92
C ASP A 147 31.21 1.46 -6.11
N TYR A 148 29.95 1.27 -6.58
CA TYR A 148 28.88 0.67 -5.81
C TYR A 148 28.11 -0.41 -6.57
N THR A 149 27.55 -1.38 -5.82
CA THR A 149 26.45 -2.20 -6.34
C THR A 149 25.18 -1.38 -6.46
N THR A 150 24.23 -1.78 -7.32
CA THR A 150 22.97 -1.03 -7.52
C THR A 150 22.16 -0.84 -6.22
N PRO A 151 21.99 -1.86 -5.35
CA PRO A 151 21.31 -1.65 -4.08
C PRO A 151 22.04 -0.67 -3.14
N GLU A 152 23.36 -0.76 -3.03
CA GLU A 152 24.16 0.16 -2.20
C GLU A 152 24.08 1.59 -2.72
N TYR A 153 24.14 1.77 -4.05
CA TYR A 153 24.04 3.08 -4.68
C TYR A 153 22.67 3.71 -4.44
N PHE A 154 21.59 2.92 -4.60
CA PHE A 154 20.24 3.41 -4.33
C PHE A 154 20.07 3.87 -2.87
N ASP A 155 20.62 3.14 -1.91
CA ASP A 155 20.57 3.52 -0.49
C ASP A 155 21.22 4.87 -0.19
N LEU A 156 22.16 5.31 -1.05
CA LEU A 156 22.83 6.62 -0.94
C LEU A 156 22.07 7.74 -1.67
N MET A 157 21.13 7.41 -2.58
CA MET A 157 20.38 8.39 -3.37
C MET A 157 19.22 9.05 -2.59
N LYS A 158 19.44 9.40 -1.33
CA LYS A 158 18.45 10.05 -0.44
C LYS A 158 19.08 11.10 0.48
N SER A 159 18.23 11.90 1.11
CA SER A 159 18.65 12.84 2.16
C SER A 159 18.96 12.11 3.47
N PHE A 160 20.09 12.44 4.08
CA PHE A 160 20.47 12.01 5.42
C PHE A 160 20.25 13.11 6.49
N GLU A 161 19.61 14.21 6.10
CA GLU A 161 19.23 15.29 7.00
C GLU A 161 18.16 14.82 8.00
N THR A 162 17.97 15.59 9.06
CA THR A 162 16.96 15.34 10.09
C THR A 162 15.88 16.41 10.08
N THR A 163 14.68 16.03 10.55
CA THR A 163 13.60 16.98 10.84
C THR A 163 13.94 17.86 12.05
N ALA A 164 13.12 18.87 12.31
CA ALA A 164 13.30 19.73 13.50
C ALA A 164 13.22 18.97 14.83
N SER A 165 12.54 17.82 14.85
CA SER A 165 12.45 16.91 16.02
C SER A 165 13.65 15.95 16.13
N GLY A 166 14.55 15.93 15.14
CA GLY A 166 15.73 15.06 15.12
C GLY A 166 15.49 13.69 14.49
N ASN A 167 14.30 13.44 13.92
CA ASN A 167 14.03 12.21 13.17
C ASN A 167 14.66 12.27 11.77
N PRO A 168 15.03 11.13 11.14
CA PRO A 168 15.46 11.13 9.75
C PRO A 168 14.40 11.79 8.85
N LYS A 169 14.84 12.68 7.97
CA LYS A 169 13.98 13.41 7.03
C LYS A 169 13.40 12.46 5.97
N ASP A 170 14.25 11.60 5.41
CA ASP A 170 13.83 10.52 4.50
C ASP A 170 14.07 9.16 5.16
N LYS A 171 12.99 8.52 5.52
CA LYS A 171 12.90 7.14 6.02
C LYS A 171 11.99 6.27 5.14
N TYR A 172 11.70 6.73 3.91
CA TYR A 172 10.70 6.17 2.99
C TYR A 172 11.30 5.80 1.63
N HIS A 173 12.57 5.45 1.60
CA HIS A 173 13.36 5.11 0.41
C HIS A 173 13.58 3.60 0.39
N PHE A 174 12.97 2.88 -0.56
CA PHE A 174 12.96 1.42 -0.59
C PHE A 174 12.71 0.87 -2.00
N THR A 175 12.86 -0.44 -2.17
CA THR A 175 12.63 -1.16 -3.42
C THR A 175 11.76 -2.39 -3.19
N TYR A 176 11.15 -2.86 -4.29
CA TYR A 176 10.49 -4.16 -4.41
C TYR A 176 10.96 -4.88 -5.67
N ASP A 177 10.86 -6.21 -5.71
CA ASP A 177 10.77 -6.91 -6.98
C ASP A 177 9.54 -6.40 -7.75
N THR A 178 9.70 -6.15 -9.05
CA THR A 178 8.63 -5.54 -9.86
C THR A 178 7.38 -6.41 -9.94
N GLU A 179 7.54 -7.74 -10.04
CA GLU A 179 6.40 -8.65 -10.16
C GLU A 179 5.67 -8.79 -8.81
N GLU A 180 6.42 -8.92 -7.71
CA GLU A 180 5.84 -8.93 -6.36
C GLU A 180 5.07 -7.65 -6.07
N TRP A 181 5.64 -6.50 -6.44
CA TRP A 181 4.96 -5.22 -6.31
C TRP A 181 3.65 -5.15 -7.10
N ARG A 182 3.66 -5.61 -8.34
CA ARG A 182 2.45 -5.62 -9.18
C ARG A 182 1.37 -6.52 -8.59
N GLN A 183 1.73 -7.70 -8.14
CA GLN A 183 0.79 -8.64 -7.50
C GLN A 183 0.20 -8.03 -6.24
N LEU A 184 1.02 -7.44 -5.38
CA LEU A 184 0.57 -6.79 -4.17
C LEU A 184 -0.34 -5.59 -4.48
N SER A 185 0.12 -4.64 -5.27
CA SER A 185 -0.59 -3.37 -5.48
C SER A 185 -1.90 -3.51 -6.26
N GLN A 186 -1.94 -4.41 -7.25
CA GLN A 186 -3.09 -4.58 -8.15
C GLN A 186 -4.06 -5.67 -7.70
N SER A 187 -3.57 -6.71 -7.01
CA SER A 187 -4.37 -7.88 -6.65
C SER A 187 -4.41 -8.15 -5.14
N GLY A 188 -3.65 -7.41 -4.34
CA GLY A 188 -3.51 -7.67 -2.91
C GLY A 188 -2.85 -9.00 -2.59
N ILE A 189 -2.05 -9.58 -3.52
CA ILE A 189 -1.45 -10.90 -3.35
C ILE A 189 0.00 -10.76 -2.93
N THR A 190 0.39 -11.48 -1.88
CA THR A 190 1.76 -11.55 -1.37
C THR A 190 2.10 -12.96 -0.87
N ALA A 191 3.38 -13.32 -0.84
CA ALA A 191 3.83 -14.52 -0.15
C ALA A 191 3.80 -14.30 1.37
N GLY A 192 3.39 -15.30 2.14
CA GLY A 192 3.34 -15.19 3.59
C GLY A 192 2.50 -16.25 4.27
N TYR A 193 2.20 -16.02 5.54
CA TYR A 193 1.35 -16.92 6.34
C TYR A 193 -0.09 -16.44 6.46
N GLY A 194 -0.35 -15.16 6.14
CA GLY A 194 -1.62 -14.51 6.41
C GLY A 194 -1.77 -14.09 7.88
N ALA A 195 -0.66 -13.87 8.57
CA ALA A 195 -0.62 -13.24 9.89
C ALA A 195 0.17 -11.93 9.79
N GLU A 196 -0.46 -10.83 10.18
CA GLU A 196 0.24 -9.56 10.38
C GLU A 196 0.86 -9.56 11.77
N LEU A 197 2.17 -9.26 11.83
CA LEU A 197 2.95 -9.29 13.05
C LEU A 197 3.27 -7.86 13.52
N ALA A 198 2.94 -7.56 14.77
CA ALA A 198 3.37 -6.33 15.42
C ALA A 198 4.68 -6.57 16.17
N ILE A 199 5.73 -5.84 15.78
CA ILE A 199 7.01 -5.84 16.47
C ILE A 199 6.97 -4.75 17.54
N LEU A 200 6.70 -5.13 18.78
CA LEU A 200 6.59 -4.20 19.91
C LEU A 200 7.97 -3.71 20.37
N SER A 201 8.98 -4.56 20.21
CA SER A 201 10.39 -4.23 20.41
C SER A 201 11.23 -4.97 19.38
N SER A 202 11.98 -4.23 18.55
CA SER A 202 12.86 -4.81 17.51
C SER A 202 14.27 -5.14 18.01
N SER A 203 14.64 -4.68 19.21
CA SER A 203 15.94 -4.96 19.85
C SER A 203 15.73 -5.69 21.17
N PRO A 204 16.67 -6.53 21.61
CA PRO A 204 16.53 -7.29 22.86
C PRO A 204 16.29 -6.41 24.11
N PRO A 205 15.35 -6.78 24.98
CA PRO A 205 14.42 -7.91 24.83
C PRO A 205 13.38 -7.62 23.74
N ARG A 206 13.29 -8.50 22.72
CA ARG A 206 12.34 -8.33 21.60
C ARG A 206 10.97 -8.84 21.99
N GLU A 207 9.95 -8.28 21.36
CA GLU A 207 8.59 -8.75 21.52
C GLU A 207 7.86 -8.70 20.18
N VAL A 208 7.34 -9.83 19.74
CA VAL A 208 6.57 -9.97 18.49
C VAL A 208 5.24 -10.64 18.81
N VAL A 209 4.15 -9.99 18.39
CA VAL A 209 2.79 -10.50 18.60
C VAL A 209 1.99 -10.51 17.30
N VAL A 210 1.01 -11.39 17.20
CA VAL A 210 0.06 -11.39 16.08
C VAL A 210 -0.89 -10.19 16.24
N ALA A 211 -0.89 -9.29 15.28
CA ALA A 211 -1.77 -8.13 15.23
C ALA A 211 -3.17 -8.52 14.74
N PHE A 212 -3.25 -9.22 13.62
CA PHE A 212 -4.45 -9.83 13.06
C PHE A 212 -4.07 -10.94 12.07
N THR A 213 -5.05 -11.67 11.57
CA THR A 213 -4.86 -12.71 10.57
C THR A 213 -5.85 -12.54 9.42
N GLU A 214 -5.39 -12.83 8.21
CA GLU A 214 -6.24 -12.94 7.03
C GLU A 214 -7.06 -14.24 7.09
N PRO A 215 -8.34 -14.19 6.76
CA PRO A 215 -9.20 -15.37 6.79
C PRO A 215 -8.77 -16.42 5.74
N ASN A 216 -8.97 -17.71 6.07
CA ASN A 216 -8.68 -18.85 5.17
C ASN A 216 -7.22 -18.96 4.71
N THR A 217 -6.28 -18.59 5.56
CA THR A 217 -4.84 -18.63 5.31
C THR A 217 -4.13 -19.69 6.16
N PRO A 218 -2.85 -20.00 5.90
CA PRO A 218 -2.08 -20.89 6.74
C PRO A 218 -2.12 -20.54 8.24
N ALA A 219 -2.06 -19.26 8.58
CA ALA A 219 -2.12 -18.78 9.97
C ALA A 219 -3.45 -19.13 10.67
N THR A 220 -4.55 -19.23 9.92
CA THR A 220 -5.89 -19.56 10.45
C THR A 220 -6.27 -21.03 10.30
N ALA A 221 -5.39 -21.87 9.75
CA ALA A 221 -5.62 -23.32 9.66
C ALA A 221 -5.86 -23.91 11.05
N SER A 222 -6.70 -24.94 11.15
CA SER A 222 -7.19 -25.46 12.44
C SER A 222 -6.11 -26.04 13.35
N ASP A 223 -4.99 -26.46 12.80
CA ASP A 223 -3.79 -26.99 13.50
C ASP A 223 -2.79 -25.89 13.86
N VAL A 224 -2.89 -24.73 13.23
CA VAL A 224 -2.08 -23.52 13.50
C VAL A 224 -2.84 -22.54 14.37
N ASN A 225 -4.00 -22.09 13.95
CA ASN A 225 -4.96 -21.26 14.69
C ASN A 225 -4.30 -20.08 15.43
N LEU A 226 -3.52 -19.26 14.72
CA LEU A 226 -3.02 -18.00 15.27
C LEU A 226 -4.16 -17.00 15.42
N ALA A 227 -4.13 -16.24 16.49
CA ALA A 227 -5.09 -15.20 16.78
C ALA A 227 -4.38 -13.94 17.28
N ARG A 228 -5.07 -12.79 17.20
CA ARG A 228 -4.57 -11.54 17.77
C ARG A 228 -4.13 -11.72 19.23
N GLY A 229 -2.96 -11.18 19.56
CA GLY A 229 -2.37 -11.28 20.89
C GLY A 229 -1.57 -12.56 21.12
N THR A 230 -1.51 -13.51 20.16
CA THR A 230 -0.57 -14.63 20.24
C THR A 230 0.86 -14.08 20.16
N ILE A 231 1.70 -14.45 21.13
CA ILE A 231 3.11 -14.04 21.22
C ILE A 231 3.98 -15.09 20.52
N ILE A 232 4.89 -14.64 19.66
CA ILE A 232 5.90 -15.49 19.04
C ILE A 232 7.09 -15.61 20.00
N VAL A 233 7.37 -16.81 20.48
CA VAL A 233 8.41 -17.08 21.48
C VAL A 233 9.70 -17.53 20.83
N GLU A 234 9.64 -18.49 19.90
CA GLU A 234 10.78 -18.98 19.12
C GLU A 234 10.40 -19.12 17.64
N VAL A 235 11.39 -19.02 16.77
CA VAL A 235 11.31 -19.33 15.34
C VAL A 235 12.47 -20.24 15.00
N ASP A 236 12.18 -21.43 14.47
CA ASP A 236 13.17 -22.48 14.12
C ASP A 236 14.17 -22.77 15.26
N GLY A 237 13.67 -22.76 16.50
CA GLY A 237 14.46 -22.98 17.71
C GLY A 237 15.32 -21.80 18.18
N VAL A 238 15.18 -20.63 17.53
CA VAL A 238 15.84 -19.39 17.96
C VAL A 238 14.88 -18.55 18.79
N ASP A 239 15.28 -18.23 20.02
CA ASP A 239 14.53 -17.39 20.95
C ASP A 239 14.32 -15.98 20.36
N VAL A 240 13.08 -15.54 20.25
CA VAL A 240 12.75 -14.21 19.71
C VAL A 240 13.25 -13.12 20.64
N GLU A 241 13.08 -13.28 21.95
CA GLU A 241 13.36 -12.22 22.93
C GLU A 241 14.83 -11.80 22.93
N ASN A 242 15.76 -12.75 23.01
CA ASN A 242 17.18 -12.46 23.19
C ASN A 242 18.11 -13.20 22.21
N GLY A 243 17.58 -14.03 21.32
CA GLY A 243 18.38 -14.81 20.35
C GLY A 243 19.29 -13.92 19.50
N SER A 244 20.48 -14.38 19.18
CA SER A 244 21.47 -13.64 18.41
C SER A 244 21.40 -13.91 16.91
N ASP A 245 20.76 -15.00 16.49
CA ASP A 245 20.59 -15.34 15.08
C ASP A 245 19.36 -14.64 14.50
N THR A 246 19.55 -13.38 14.15
CA THR A 246 18.50 -12.53 13.57
C THR A 246 18.16 -12.89 12.13
N ASP A 247 19.06 -13.55 11.41
CA ASP A 247 18.82 -13.97 10.03
C ASP A 247 17.79 -15.11 10.01
N THR A 248 17.94 -16.12 10.90
CA THR A 248 16.93 -17.16 11.08
C THR A 248 15.59 -16.59 11.56
N LEU A 249 15.60 -15.63 12.51
CA LEU A 249 14.37 -14.99 12.96
C LEU A 249 13.67 -14.24 11.83
N ASN A 250 14.41 -13.45 11.04
CA ASN A 250 13.84 -12.70 9.92
C ASN A 250 13.31 -13.61 8.81
N ALA A 251 14.06 -14.65 8.44
CA ALA A 251 13.63 -15.62 7.42
C ALA A 251 12.31 -16.31 7.82
N GLY A 252 12.21 -16.77 9.08
CA GLY A 252 11.00 -17.46 9.51
C GLY A 252 9.82 -16.53 9.80
N LEU A 253 10.04 -15.31 10.33
CA LEU A 253 8.94 -14.35 10.56
C LEU A 253 8.37 -13.78 9.25
N PHE A 254 9.23 -13.62 8.22
CA PHE A 254 8.88 -12.94 6.97
C PHE A 254 9.40 -13.74 5.77
N PRO A 255 8.72 -14.85 5.42
CA PRO A 255 9.15 -15.70 4.30
C PRO A 255 9.13 -14.89 3.00
N ALA A 256 10.19 -15.04 2.19
CA ALA A 256 10.33 -14.32 0.93
C ALA A 256 9.52 -14.99 -0.21
N THR A 257 9.36 -16.32 -0.13
CA THR A 257 8.71 -17.08 -1.19
C THR A 257 7.64 -18.04 -0.62
N THR A 258 6.83 -18.59 -1.49
CA THR A 258 5.85 -19.61 -1.12
C THR A 258 6.50 -20.98 -0.91
N GLY A 259 5.95 -21.79 0.00
CA GLY A 259 6.43 -23.14 0.29
C GLY A 259 7.59 -23.19 1.30
N GLU A 260 7.98 -22.06 1.87
CA GLU A 260 8.90 -22.03 3.01
C GLU A 260 8.17 -22.51 4.26
N SER A 261 8.75 -23.49 4.97
CA SER A 261 8.13 -24.11 6.14
C SER A 261 8.97 -23.85 7.38
N HIS A 262 8.39 -23.19 8.37
CA HIS A 262 9.06 -22.79 9.59
C HIS A 262 8.32 -23.28 10.83
N GLU A 263 9.06 -23.59 11.89
CA GLU A 263 8.53 -24.01 13.18
C GLU A 263 8.49 -22.82 14.15
N PHE A 264 7.33 -22.59 14.74
CA PHE A 264 7.11 -21.54 15.71
C PHE A 264 6.74 -22.11 17.07
N LEU A 265 7.39 -21.65 18.13
CA LEU A 265 6.90 -21.78 19.48
C LEU A 265 6.08 -20.54 19.80
N VAL A 266 4.78 -20.71 20.02
CA VAL A 266 3.84 -19.59 20.23
C VAL A 266 3.15 -19.72 21.57
N ARG A 267 2.78 -18.58 22.17
CA ARG A 267 1.99 -18.53 23.40
C ARG A 267 0.69 -17.78 23.14
N ASP A 268 -0.41 -18.50 23.18
CA ASP A 268 -1.73 -17.93 22.95
C ASP A 268 -2.13 -17.00 24.10
N LEU A 269 -2.99 -16.03 23.78
CA LEU A 269 -3.52 -15.07 24.75
C LEU A 269 -4.19 -15.80 25.92
N GLY A 270 -3.83 -15.40 27.15
CA GLY A 270 -4.40 -15.97 28.38
C GLY A 270 -3.85 -17.34 28.79
N THR A 271 -2.87 -17.90 28.05
CA THR A 271 -2.20 -19.15 28.40
C THR A 271 -0.81 -18.88 28.99
N THR A 272 -0.32 -19.81 29.82
CA THR A 272 1.06 -19.80 30.35
C THR A 272 1.97 -20.73 29.59
N GLU A 273 1.44 -21.80 29.04
CA GLU A 273 2.19 -22.83 28.33
C GLU A 273 2.22 -22.53 26.83
N PRO A 274 3.41 -22.47 26.22
CA PRO A 274 3.53 -22.32 24.79
C PRO A 274 3.20 -23.63 24.05
N ARG A 275 2.88 -23.51 22.77
CA ARG A 275 2.69 -24.64 21.85
C ARG A 275 3.51 -24.46 20.57
N THR A 276 3.94 -25.56 19.99
CA THR A 276 4.64 -25.56 18.70
C THR A 276 3.64 -25.66 17.56
N VAL A 277 3.84 -24.87 16.53
CA VAL A 277 3.12 -24.94 15.25
C VAL A 277 4.12 -24.89 14.10
N THR A 278 3.85 -25.61 13.03
CA THR A 278 4.61 -25.50 11.78
C THR A 278 3.72 -24.81 10.76
N ILE A 279 4.23 -23.78 10.11
CA ILE A 279 3.47 -23.01 9.14
C ILE A 279 4.25 -22.98 7.83
N GLU A 280 3.57 -23.33 6.74
CA GLU A 280 4.11 -23.22 5.37
C GLU A 280 3.56 -21.95 4.72
N SER A 281 4.44 -21.14 4.14
CA SER A 281 4.06 -19.90 3.44
C SER A 281 3.29 -20.22 2.15
N ALA A 282 2.32 -19.40 1.83
CA ALA A 282 1.48 -19.52 0.65
C ALA A 282 1.27 -18.16 -0.02
N LEU A 283 0.65 -18.15 -1.19
CA LEU A 283 0.10 -16.90 -1.74
C LEU A 283 -1.12 -16.50 -0.89
N ILE A 284 -1.04 -15.33 -0.29
CA ILE A 284 -2.09 -14.75 0.53
C ILE A 284 -2.76 -13.65 -0.27
N THR A 285 -4.06 -13.74 -0.44
CA THR A 285 -4.87 -12.59 -0.90
C THR A 285 -5.26 -11.80 0.34
N GLN A 286 -4.84 -10.55 0.38
CA GLN A 286 -5.23 -9.63 1.45
C GLN A 286 -6.68 -9.19 1.26
N ASP A 287 -7.38 -9.04 2.36
CA ASP A 287 -8.71 -8.44 2.46
C ASP A 287 -8.53 -7.06 3.16
N PRO A 288 -8.32 -5.98 2.37
CA PRO A 288 -7.98 -4.68 2.94
C PRO A 288 -9.05 -4.08 3.85
N VAL A 289 -10.34 -4.39 3.63
CA VAL A 289 -11.45 -3.82 4.39
C VAL A 289 -12.15 -4.91 5.19
N GLN A 290 -11.89 -4.97 6.49
CA GLN A 290 -12.35 -6.06 7.35
C GLN A 290 -13.26 -5.56 8.49
N ASN A 291 -13.93 -6.50 9.15
CA ASN A 291 -14.71 -6.24 10.37
C ASN A 291 -15.78 -5.13 10.22
N VAL A 292 -16.34 -4.94 9.03
CA VAL A 292 -17.40 -3.96 8.79
C VAL A 292 -18.64 -4.33 9.59
N LYS A 293 -19.08 -3.43 10.49
CA LYS A 293 -20.24 -3.67 11.35
C LYS A 293 -20.82 -2.38 11.90
N VAL A 294 -22.04 -2.48 12.40
CA VAL A 294 -22.71 -1.43 13.16
C VAL A 294 -22.74 -1.79 14.64
N ILE A 295 -22.38 -0.84 15.48
CA ILE A 295 -22.40 -0.95 16.93
C ILE A 295 -23.52 -0.04 17.43
N THR A 296 -24.57 -0.65 17.98
CA THR A 296 -25.70 0.12 18.56
C THR A 296 -25.30 0.72 19.90
N THR A 297 -25.53 2.03 20.04
CA THR A 297 -25.29 2.78 21.28
C THR A 297 -26.53 3.61 21.64
N ASP A 298 -26.59 4.09 22.87
CA ASP A 298 -27.71 4.93 23.33
C ASP A 298 -27.82 6.26 22.54
N SER A 299 -26.75 6.72 21.92
CA SER A 299 -26.67 7.95 21.13
C SER A 299 -26.72 7.72 19.59
N GLY A 300 -27.17 6.54 19.17
CA GLY A 300 -27.31 6.15 17.76
C GLY A 300 -26.28 5.10 17.31
N ASP A 301 -26.51 4.57 16.15
CA ASP A 301 -25.70 3.51 15.56
C ASP A 301 -24.36 4.04 15.03
N VAL A 302 -23.27 3.33 15.32
CA VAL A 302 -21.89 3.68 14.94
C VAL A 302 -21.39 2.64 13.97
N GLY A 303 -20.97 3.07 12.78
CA GLY A 303 -20.22 2.24 11.86
C GLY A 303 -18.80 2.00 12.39
N TYR A 304 -18.33 0.77 12.25
CA TYR A 304 -16.92 0.42 12.44
C TYR A 304 -16.44 -0.31 11.20
N MET A 305 -15.25 0.05 10.72
CA MET A 305 -14.52 -0.73 9.73
C MET A 305 -13.01 -0.66 9.99
N LEU A 306 -12.35 -1.80 9.84
CA LEU A 306 -10.91 -1.92 9.80
C LEU A 306 -10.47 -1.76 8.35
N PHE A 307 -9.56 -0.84 8.08
CA PHE A 307 -9.01 -0.61 6.74
C PHE A 307 -7.47 -0.68 6.79
N ASN A 308 -6.89 -1.71 6.19
CA ASN A 308 -5.49 -2.10 6.37
C ASN A 308 -4.55 -1.62 5.26
N ALA A 309 -5.02 -1.40 4.02
CA ALA A 309 -4.15 -1.01 2.92
C ALA A 309 -4.92 -0.34 1.77
N HIS A 310 -4.35 0.71 1.18
CA HIS A 310 -4.90 1.40 -0.01
C HIS A 310 -4.40 0.71 -1.29
N LEU A 311 -4.78 -0.56 -1.48
CA LEU A 311 -4.48 -1.36 -2.67
C LEU A 311 -5.65 -1.34 -3.65
N ALA A 312 -5.42 -1.72 -4.91
CA ALA A 312 -6.50 -1.69 -5.91
C ALA A 312 -7.80 -2.42 -5.48
N PRO A 313 -7.77 -3.61 -4.84
CA PRO A 313 -8.99 -4.27 -4.37
C PRO A 313 -9.83 -3.43 -3.41
N SER A 314 -9.21 -2.58 -2.59
CA SER A 314 -9.91 -1.83 -1.54
C SER A 314 -10.93 -0.80 -2.07
N GLU A 315 -10.84 -0.35 -3.34
CA GLU A 315 -11.83 0.59 -3.89
C GLU A 315 -13.25 0.02 -3.82
N LEU A 316 -13.47 -1.18 -4.35
CA LEU A 316 -14.80 -1.81 -4.31
C LEU A 316 -15.20 -2.21 -2.90
N GLU A 317 -14.28 -2.73 -2.10
CA GLU A 317 -14.55 -3.13 -0.72
C GLU A 317 -14.97 -1.94 0.15
N LEU A 318 -14.36 -0.76 -0.02
CA LEU A 318 -14.75 0.47 0.66
C LEU A 318 -16.13 0.96 0.22
N ILE A 319 -16.45 0.87 -1.07
CA ILE A 319 -17.77 1.21 -1.60
C ILE A 319 -18.83 0.32 -0.94
N ASP A 320 -18.64 -1.00 -0.95
CA ASP A 320 -19.57 -1.97 -0.36
C ASP A 320 -19.73 -1.76 1.17
N ALA A 321 -18.61 -1.48 1.86
CA ALA A 321 -18.60 -1.19 3.29
C ALA A 321 -19.44 0.06 3.61
N VAL A 322 -19.21 1.17 2.89
CA VAL A 322 -19.91 2.42 3.12
C VAL A 322 -21.40 2.31 2.74
N GLU A 323 -21.74 1.60 1.67
CA GLU A 323 -23.15 1.30 1.32
C GLU A 323 -23.84 0.52 2.45
N SER A 324 -23.19 -0.50 2.98
CA SER A 324 -23.70 -1.31 4.09
C SER A 324 -23.93 -0.48 5.36
N LEU A 325 -22.94 0.32 5.75
CA LEU A 325 -23.02 1.19 6.94
C LEU A 325 -24.10 2.28 6.79
N SER A 326 -24.19 2.88 5.60
CA SER A 326 -25.21 3.87 5.26
C SER A 326 -26.63 3.28 5.29
N ALA A 327 -26.81 2.09 4.69
CA ALA A 327 -28.09 1.38 4.68
C ALA A 327 -28.54 0.97 6.11
N ALA A 328 -27.59 0.68 6.98
CA ALA A 328 -27.84 0.38 8.39
C ALA A 328 -28.11 1.63 9.24
N GLY A 329 -27.95 2.84 8.68
CA GLY A 329 -28.26 4.10 9.38
C GLY A 329 -27.18 4.56 10.36
N ALA A 330 -25.91 4.23 10.11
CA ALA A 330 -24.79 4.69 10.92
C ALA A 330 -24.74 6.23 10.95
N VAL A 331 -24.69 6.81 12.14
CA VAL A 331 -24.66 8.28 12.36
C VAL A 331 -23.26 8.80 12.71
N ASP A 332 -22.31 7.91 12.98
CA ASP A 332 -20.89 8.17 13.18
C ASP A 332 -20.09 7.00 12.59
N LEU A 333 -18.79 7.23 12.33
CA LEU A 333 -17.86 6.22 11.89
C LEU A 333 -16.64 6.15 12.82
N VAL A 334 -16.26 4.93 13.22
CA VAL A 334 -14.93 4.61 13.72
C VAL A 334 -14.17 3.91 12.60
N LEU A 335 -13.23 4.62 12.01
CA LEU A 335 -12.33 4.14 10.98
C LEU A 335 -11.02 3.67 11.61
N ASP A 336 -10.74 2.37 11.56
CA ASP A 336 -9.54 1.79 12.15
C ASP A 336 -8.42 1.70 11.11
N LEU A 337 -7.44 2.58 11.23
CA LEU A 337 -6.27 2.70 10.36
C LEU A 337 -4.97 2.30 11.07
N ARG A 338 -5.03 1.66 12.25
CA ARG A 338 -3.85 1.45 13.11
C ARG A 338 -2.70 0.69 12.44
N TYR A 339 -2.99 -0.14 11.45
CA TYR A 339 -2.00 -0.92 10.69
C TYR A 339 -1.90 -0.50 9.22
N ASN A 340 -2.59 0.58 8.81
CA ASN A 340 -2.65 1.00 7.42
C ASN A 340 -1.49 1.91 7.04
N GLY A 341 -0.52 1.37 6.34
CA GLY A 341 0.66 2.11 5.87
C GLY A 341 0.43 3.04 4.68
N GLY A 342 -0.77 3.09 4.12
CA GLY A 342 -1.08 3.89 2.95
C GLY A 342 -1.26 3.06 1.68
N GLY A 343 -0.91 3.63 0.54
CA GLY A 343 -1.06 3.11 -0.80
C GLY A 343 -1.53 4.19 -1.77
N TYR A 344 -2.50 3.90 -2.64
CA TYR A 344 -3.00 4.84 -3.63
C TYR A 344 -3.73 6.03 -3.00
N LEU A 345 -3.29 7.24 -3.37
CA LEU A 345 -3.87 8.50 -2.87
C LEU A 345 -5.29 8.72 -3.40
N ASP A 346 -5.61 8.24 -4.61
CA ASP A 346 -6.97 8.29 -5.14
C ASP A 346 -7.96 7.55 -4.25
N ILE A 347 -7.60 6.37 -3.74
CA ILE A 347 -8.43 5.59 -2.82
C ILE A 347 -8.64 6.33 -1.48
N ALA A 348 -7.60 7.03 -0.99
CA ALA A 348 -7.74 7.89 0.19
C ALA A 348 -8.71 9.05 -0.06
N ASN A 349 -8.64 9.65 -1.25
CA ASN A 349 -9.53 10.73 -1.69
C ASN A 349 -10.98 10.24 -1.78
N GLU A 350 -11.22 9.08 -2.42
CA GLU A 350 -12.55 8.46 -2.50
C GLU A 350 -13.14 8.17 -1.12
N LEU A 351 -12.37 7.57 -0.22
CA LEU A 351 -12.84 7.29 1.15
C LEU A 351 -13.15 8.58 1.91
N ALA A 352 -12.32 9.60 1.77
CA ALA A 352 -12.58 10.90 2.39
C ALA A 352 -13.88 11.54 1.87
N PHE A 353 -14.17 11.41 0.55
CA PHE A 353 -15.46 11.81 -0.01
C PHE A 353 -16.61 10.98 0.57
N MET A 354 -16.47 9.66 0.64
CA MET A 354 -17.49 8.76 1.17
C MET A 354 -17.81 9.04 2.65
N ILE A 355 -16.85 9.53 3.42
CA ILE A 355 -17.06 9.97 4.81
C ILE A 355 -17.82 11.32 4.84
N ALA A 356 -17.29 12.34 4.14
CA ALA A 356 -17.78 13.71 4.21
C ALA A 356 -19.11 13.94 3.47
N GLY A 357 -19.29 13.24 2.35
CA GLY A 357 -20.47 13.33 1.49
C GLY A 357 -20.48 14.52 0.53
N SER A 358 -21.44 14.47 -0.39
CA SER A 358 -21.50 15.40 -1.53
C SER A 358 -21.69 16.87 -1.12
N GLU A 359 -22.43 17.14 -0.05
CA GLU A 359 -22.69 18.51 0.42
C GLU A 359 -21.41 19.21 0.88
N ARG A 360 -20.50 18.49 1.54
CA ARG A 360 -19.26 19.05 2.08
C ARG A 360 -18.09 18.97 1.12
N ALA A 361 -18.00 17.89 0.30
CA ALA A 361 -16.80 17.56 -0.44
C ALA A 361 -16.89 17.90 -1.95
N THR A 362 -18.09 17.93 -2.57
CA THR A 362 -18.17 18.17 -4.03
C THR A 362 -17.59 19.52 -4.42
N GLY A 363 -16.63 19.48 -5.35
CA GLY A 363 -15.94 20.68 -5.85
C GLY A 363 -14.98 21.32 -4.85
N LYS A 364 -14.71 20.66 -3.72
CA LYS A 364 -13.67 21.08 -2.77
C LYS A 364 -12.34 20.42 -3.11
N VAL A 365 -11.28 21.07 -2.71
CA VAL A 365 -9.91 20.56 -2.84
C VAL A 365 -9.66 19.52 -1.75
N PHE A 366 -9.27 18.31 -2.16
CA PHE A 366 -8.76 17.26 -1.28
C PHE A 366 -7.31 17.55 -0.92
N GLY A 367 -6.49 17.84 -1.93
CA GLY A 367 -5.07 18.12 -1.76
C GLY A 367 -4.45 18.89 -2.91
N GLU A 368 -3.24 19.36 -2.67
CA GLU A 368 -2.34 19.93 -3.68
C GLU A 368 -0.98 19.28 -3.53
N ILE A 369 -0.36 18.90 -4.64
CA ILE A 369 0.98 18.30 -4.65
C ILE A 369 2.03 19.31 -5.16
N GLN A 370 3.22 19.23 -4.61
CA GLN A 370 4.35 20.06 -4.99
C GLN A 370 5.60 19.18 -5.17
N PHE A 371 6.13 19.17 -6.38
CA PHE A 371 7.42 18.54 -6.70
C PHE A 371 8.61 19.45 -6.33
N ASN A 372 9.82 19.01 -6.66
CA ASN A 372 11.01 19.84 -6.46
C ASN A 372 10.98 21.10 -7.34
N ASP A 373 11.89 22.04 -7.12
CA ASP A 373 11.92 23.35 -7.76
C ASP A 373 12.23 23.34 -9.27
N LYS A 374 12.58 22.19 -9.84
CA LYS A 374 12.68 22.01 -11.29
C LYS A 374 11.30 21.95 -11.95
N TYR A 375 10.25 21.61 -11.16
CA TYR A 375 8.88 21.37 -11.63
C TYR A 375 7.85 22.16 -10.80
N PRO A 376 7.87 23.51 -10.83
CA PRO A 376 7.02 24.33 -9.98
C PRO A 376 5.53 24.32 -10.41
N SER A 377 5.22 23.90 -11.64
CA SER A 377 3.88 23.98 -12.21
C SER A 377 3.49 22.79 -13.10
N THR A 378 4.36 21.80 -13.21
CA THR A 378 4.15 20.65 -14.09
C THR A 378 4.52 19.38 -13.38
N ASN A 379 3.68 18.36 -13.48
CA ASN A 379 4.01 17.02 -13.01
C ASN A 379 5.12 16.43 -13.89
N PRO A 380 6.30 16.11 -13.34
CA PRO A 380 7.44 15.64 -14.13
C PRO A 380 7.28 14.24 -14.73
N VAL A 381 6.28 13.47 -14.26
CA VAL A 381 6.01 12.11 -14.72
C VAL A 381 4.97 12.12 -15.83
N THR A 382 3.83 12.77 -15.60
CA THR A 382 2.71 12.78 -16.56
C THR A 382 2.76 13.93 -17.57
N GLY A 383 3.55 14.97 -17.29
CA GLY A 383 3.60 16.20 -18.09
C GLY A 383 2.38 17.11 -17.90
N ALA A 384 1.43 16.75 -17.06
CA ALA A 384 0.23 17.55 -16.79
C ALA A 384 0.55 18.80 -15.97
N ALA A 385 -0.25 19.87 -16.13
CA ALA A 385 -0.19 21.00 -15.21
C ALA A 385 -0.54 20.57 -13.79
N LEU A 386 0.14 21.14 -12.79
CA LEU A 386 -0.22 20.93 -11.38
C LEU A 386 -1.46 21.77 -11.06
N GLU A 387 -2.56 21.07 -10.82
CA GLU A 387 -3.83 21.67 -10.42
C GLU A 387 -4.23 21.09 -9.04
N PRO A 388 -4.99 21.84 -8.23
CA PRO A 388 -5.54 21.28 -7.01
C PRO A 388 -6.40 20.06 -7.28
N GLU A 389 -6.14 18.98 -6.56
CA GLU A 389 -6.94 17.77 -6.68
C GLU A 389 -8.24 17.91 -5.90
N LEU A 390 -9.37 17.75 -6.59
CA LEU A 390 -10.68 17.81 -5.96
C LEU A 390 -11.03 16.45 -5.34
N PHE A 391 -11.98 16.47 -4.39
CA PHE A 391 -12.55 15.21 -3.89
C PHE A 391 -13.19 14.43 -5.04
N HIS A 392 -12.85 13.16 -5.17
CA HIS A 392 -13.45 12.24 -6.13
C HIS A 392 -14.90 11.95 -5.74
N THR A 393 -15.82 12.16 -6.67
CA THR A 393 -17.25 11.86 -6.47
C THR A 393 -17.66 10.53 -7.08
N SER A 394 -16.72 9.88 -7.76
CA SER A 394 -16.91 8.60 -8.45
C SER A 394 -15.64 7.77 -8.39
N ALA A 395 -15.79 6.45 -8.48
CA ALA A 395 -14.71 5.48 -8.51
C ALA A 395 -13.72 5.76 -9.64
N GLN A 396 -12.43 5.63 -9.37
CA GLN A 396 -11.34 5.88 -10.31
C GLN A 396 -11.00 4.66 -11.16
N GLY A 397 -11.55 3.49 -10.84
CA GLY A 397 -11.44 2.28 -11.66
C GLY A 397 -10.24 1.41 -11.29
N PHE A 398 -9.97 1.25 -10.01
CA PHE A 398 -9.02 0.26 -9.49
C PHE A 398 -9.65 -1.13 -9.49
N SER A 399 -10.77 -1.31 -8.79
CA SER A 399 -11.54 -2.56 -8.74
C SER A 399 -13.03 -2.36 -9.00
N ALA A 400 -13.56 -1.16 -8.83
CA ALA A 400 -14.89 -0.77 -9.29
C ALA A 400 -14.85 -0.21 -10.71
N SER A 401 -16.00 -0.14 -11.40
CA SER A 401 -16.06 0.48 -12.72
C SER A 401 -15.83 2.00 -12.60
N SER A 402 -14.85 2.53 -13.35
CA SER A 402 -14.56 3.96 -13.37
C SER A 402 -15.82 4.78 -13.67
N GLY A 403 -16.02 5.87 -12.92
CA GLY A 403 -17.20 6.73 -13.03
C GLY A 403 -18.43 6.26 -12.25
N THR A 404 -18.37 5.11 -11.55
CA THR A 404 -19.42 4.69 -10.61
C THR A 404 -19.53 5.71 -9.48
N ALA A 405 -20.73 6.25 -9.24
CA ALA A 405 -20.94 7.23 -8.16
C ALA A 405 -20.62 6.61 -6.79
N LEU A 406 -19.85 7.32 -5.98
CA LEU A 406 -19.50 6.86 -4.64
C LEU A 406 -20.68 7.06 -3.68
N PRO A 407 -20.95 6.07 -2.79
CA PRO A 407 -21.88 6.24 -1.67
C PRO A 407 -21.30 7.21 -0.64
N ALA A 408 -22.12 7.68 0.30
CA ALA A 408 -21.62 8.56 1.34
C ALA A 408 -22.38 8.43 2.65
N LEU A 409 -21.65 8.59 3.76
CA LEU A 409 -22.20 8.65 5.12
C LEU A 409 -22.63 10.07 5.51
N ASN A 410 -22.11 11.11 4.84
CA ASN A 410 -22.40 12.53 5.08
C ASN A 410 -22.11 13.01 6.51
N LEU A 411 -20.97 12.58 7.06
CA LEU A 411 -20.59 12.84 8.45
C LEU A 411 -19.94 14.22 8.63
N GLU A 412 -20.16 14.84 9.80
CA GLU A 412 -19.48 16.07 10.23
C GLU A 412 -18.21 15.80 11.01
N ARG A 413 -18.06 14.56 11.49
CA ARG A 413 -16.91 14.08 12.24
C ARG A 413 -16.62 12.63 11.92
N VAL A 414 -15.39 12.22 12.18
CA VAL A 414 -14.96 10.82 12.11
C VAL A 414 -13.99 10.51 13.25
N PHE A 415 -14.11 9.33 13.83
CA PHE A 415 -13.16 8.80 14.81
C PHE A 415 -12.16 7.93 14.05
N VAL A 416 -10.87 8.23 14.19
CA VAL A 416 -9.81 7.47 13.51
C VAL A 416 -8.95 6.79 14.57
N LEU A 417 -8.89 5.46 14.51
CA LEU A 417 -7.99 4.69 15.37
C LEU A 417 -6.62 4.62 14.68
N THR A 418 -5.58 5.11 15.34
CA THR A 418 -4.26 5.29 14.74
C THR A 418 -3.15 4.66 15.56
N GLY A 419 -2.08 4.28 14.87
CA GLY A 419 -0.82 3.82 15.44
C GLY A 419 0.38 4.29 14.64
N PRO A 420 1.62 3.87 14.99
CA PRO A 420 2.81 4.20 14.22
C PRO A 420 2.80 3.66 12.79
N GLY A 421 1.97 2.62 12.54
CA GLY A 421 1.73 2.06 11.21
C GLY A 421 0.75 2.88 10.36
N THR A 422 0.01 3.83 10.94
CA THR A 422 -0.88 4.73 10.18
C THR A 422 -0.04 5.75 9.42
N CYS A 423 0.01 5.65 8.10
CA CYS A 423 0.99 6.38 7.31
C CYS A 423 0.45 6.87 5.96
N SER A 424 1.03 7.94 5.43
CA SER A 424 0.92 8.37 4.04
C SER A 424 -0.54 8.59 3.56
N ALA A 425 -1.09 7.77 2.65
CA ALA A 425 -2.47 7.88 2.18
C ALA A 425 -3.49 7.87 3.33
N SER A 426 -3.23 7.10 4.40
CA SER A 426 -4.05 7.14 5.63
C SER A 426 -4.00 8.50 6.33
N GLU A 427 -2.83 9.12 6.37
CA GLU A 427 -2.68 10.50 6.90
C GLU A 427 -3.29 11.53 5.96
N SER A 428 -3.32 11.26 4.64
CA SER A 428 -3.98 12.12 3.65
C SER A 428 -5.50 12.16 3.84
N ILE A 429 -6.15 11.05 4.27
CA ILE A 429 -7.57 11.06 4.66
C ILE A 429 -7.77 12.05 5.81
N ILE A 430 -6.97 11.95 6.87
CA ILE A 430 -7.02 12.83 8.04
C ILE A 430 -6.84 14.29 7.60
N ASN A 431 -5.81 14.56 6.79
CA ASN A 431 -5.48 15.90 6.37
C ASN A 431 -6.52 16.51 5.40
N GLY A 432 -7.01 15.74 4.44
CA GLY A 432 -8.02 16.17 3.47
C GLY A 432 -9.36 16.53 4.14
N LEU A 433 -9.84 15.68 5.04
CA LEU A 433 -11.06 15.92 5.83
C LEU A 433 -10.96 17.19 6.68
N ARG A 434 -9.82 17.41 7.36
CA ARG A 434 -9.54 18.65 8.10
C ARG A 434 -9.50 19.87 7.19
N GLY A 435 -9.09 19.70 5.94
CA GLY A 435 -9.07 20.74 4.91
C GLY A 435 -10.44 21.35 4.64
N ILE A 436 -11.51 20.56 4.79
CA ILE A 436 -12.90 20.94 4.53
C ILE A 436 -13.75 21.02 5.81
N ASP A 437 -13.14 21.17 6.98
CA ASP A 437 -13.79 21.34 8.28
C ASP A 437 -14.62 20.13 8.76
N VAL A 438 -14.30 18.91 8.30
CA VAL A 438 -14.76 17.69 8.95
C VAL A 438 -13.88 17.46 10.19
N GLU A 439 -14.51 17.28 11.35
CA GLU A 439 -13.79 17.05 12.60
C GLU A 439 -13.20 15.64 12.62
N VAL A 440 -11.87 15.55 12.74
CA VAL A 440 -11.17 14.28 12.90
C VAL A 440 -10.75 14.11 14.35
N ILE A 441 -11.28 13.06 14.99
CA ILE A 441 -11.00 12.70 16.38
C ILE A 441 -10.08 11.49 16.38
N GLN A 442 -8.85 11.68 16.86
CA GLN A 442 -7.80 10.66 16.85
C GLN A 442 -7.76 9.89 18.16
N ILE A 443 -7.94 8.57 18.11
CA ILE A 443 -7.81 7.68 19.27
C ILE A 443 -6.67 6.68 18.98
N GLY A 444 -5.70 6.63 19.88
CA GLY A 444 -4.55 5.73 19.70
C GLY A 444 -3.23 6.42 19.98
N THR A 445 -2.27 6.29 19.08
CA THR A 445 -0.95 6.88 19.19
C THR A 445 -0.59 7.66 17.93
N SER A 446 0.52 8.40 17.98
CA SER A 446 1.01 9.20 16.85
C SER A 446 1.15 8.37 15.58
N THR A 447 0.82 9.00 14.45
CA THR A 447 1.02 8.42 13.11
C THR A 447 2.47 8.56 12.65
N CYS A 448 2.83 8.00 11.50
CA CYS A 448 4.23 7.92 11.04
C CYS A 448 4.83 9.25 10.61
N GLY A 449 4.03 10.20 10.13
CA GLY A 449 4.50 11.50 9.67
C GLY A 449 5.03 11.51 8.23
N LYS A 450 4.23 11.07 7.25
CA LYS A 450 4.60 11.09 5.83
C LYS A 450 3.69 11.98 4.98
N PRO A 451 3.92 13.31 4.94
CA PRO A 451 3.21 14.21 4.02
C PRO A 451 3.75 14.12 2.58
N TYR A 452 4.35 13.04 2.20
CA TYR A 452 5.11 12.84 0.98
C TYR A 452 4.54 11.70 0.15
N GLY A 453 4.82 11.76 -1.17
CA GLY A 453 4.46 10.68 -2.07
C GLY A 453 5.44 10.52 -3.23
N PHE A 454 5.16 9.51 -4.04
CA PHE A 454 5.95 9.13 -5.19
C PHE A 454 5.13 8.39 -6.25
N TYR A 455 5.69 8.29 -7.45
CA TYR A 455 5.35 7.29 -8.44
C TYR A 455 6.30 6.10 -8.28
N ALA A 456 5.81 4.90 -8.51
CA ALA A 456 6.63 3.71 -8.61
C ALA A 456 7.37 3.71 -9.95
N PHE A 457 8.67 3.43 -9.95
CA PHE A 457 9.48 3.37 -11.18
C PHE A 457 10.17 2.03 -11.31
N ASP A 458 9.84 1.32 -12.39
CA ASP A 458 10.44 0.03 -12.72
C ASP A 458 11.70 0.21 -13.56
N ASN A 459 12.78 -0.46 -13.16
CA ASN A 459 13.98 -0.59 -13.96
C ASN A 459 14.68 -1.93 -13.66
N CYS A 460 15.00 -2.71 -14.70
CA CYS A 460 15.77 -3.96 -14.57
C CYS A 460 15.19 -4.97 -13.55
N GLY A 461 13.86 -5.08 -13.46
CA GLY A 461 13.18 -6.02 -12.56
C GLY A 461 13.01 -5.52 -11.12
N THR A 462 13.48 -4.32 -10.82
CA THR A 462 13.31 -3.68 -9.53
C THR A 462 12.39 -2.47 -9.66
N THR A 463 11.42 -2.35 -8.76
CA THR A 463 10.58 -1.16 -8.59
C THR A 463 11.15 -0.29 -7.48
N TYR A 464 11.43 0.96 -7.81
CA TYR A 464 12.08 1.94 -6.94
C TYR A 464 11.08 2.95 -6.42
N PHE A 465 11.17 3.25 -5.13
CA PHE A 465 10.35 4.22 -4.42
C PHE A 465 11.23 5.26 -3.74
N SER A 466 11.13 6.50 -4.20
CA SER A 466 11.89 7.63 -3.70
C SER A 466 10.99 8.86 -3.65
N ILE A 467 11.04 9.66 -2.59
CA ILE A 467 10.15 10.79 -2.37
C ILE A 467 10.27 11.81 -3.51
N GLN A 468 9.17 12.09 -4.21
CA GLN A 468 9.15 13.00 -5.35
C GLN A 468 8.36 14.27 -5.09
N PHE A 469 7.32 14.20 -4.26
CA PHE A 469 6.46 15.34 -3.96
C PHE A 469 6.04 15.37 -2.49
N ARG A 470 5.55 16.53 -2.09
CA ARG A 470 4.83 16.73 -0.83
C ARG A 470 3.39 17.14 -1.10
N GLY A 471 2.47 16.81 -0.16
CA GLY A 471 1.06 17.15 -0.23
C GLY A 471 0.66 18.21 0.80
N THR A 472 -0.33 19.04 0.44
CA THR A 472 -1.04 19.92 1.37
C THR A 472 -2.55 19.77 1.20
N ASN A 473 -3.34 20.15 2.22
CA ASN A 473 -4.79 20.15 2.11
C ASN A 473 -5.33 21.50 1.58
N ALA A 474 -6.65 21.62 1.44
CA ALA A 474 -7.34 22.84 0.98
C ALA A 474 -7.00 24.13 1.76
N LYS A 475 -6.43 24.02 2.96
CA LYS A 475 -5.97 25.14 3.79
C LYS A 475 -4.47 25.39 3.69
N GLY A 476 -3.79 24.69 2.78
CA GLY A 476 -2.34 24.74 2.59
C GLY A 476 -1.54 24.04 3.70
N PHE A 477 -2.17 23.24 4.55
CA PHE A 477 -1.49 22.52 5.62
C PHE A 477 -0.97 21.16 5.13
N GLY A 478 0.34 20.92 5.34
CA GLY A 478 1.04 19.68 4.99
C GLY A 478 2.27 19.44 5.89
N ASP A 479 2.38 20.18 6.99
CA ASP A 479 3.52 20.07 7.92
C ASP A 479 3.16 19.12 9.08
N TYR A 480 3.17 17.81 8.77
CA TYR A 480 2.98 16.75 9.76
C TYR A 480 4.07 15.67 9.67
N THR A 481 5.32 16.10 9.47
CA THR A 481 6.48 15.19 9.36
C THR A 481 6.77 14.37 10.62
N ASP A 482 6.22 14.80 11.75
CA ASP A 482 6.24 14.07 13.03
C ASP A 482 4.90 13.39 13.35
N GLY A 483 4.02 13.26 12.34
CA GLY A 483 2.71 12.63 12.43
C GLY A 483 1.60 13.51 13.00
N PHE A 484 0.41 12.95 13.01
CA PHE A 484 -0.72 13.43 13.81
C PHE A 484 -0.70 12.72 15.16
N SER A 485 -1.01 13.45 16.24
CA SER A 485 -0.99 12.93 17.60
C SER A 485 -2.26 13.29 18.36
N PRO A 486 -2.83 12.41 19.19
CA PRO A 486 -3.88 12.80 20.10
C PRO A 486 -3.44 13.95 21.02
N ALA A 487 -4.33 14.90 21.31
CA ALA A 487 -3.99 16.14 22.02
C ALA A 487 -3.39 15.94 23.42
N ASN A 488 -3.65 14.78 24.05
CA ASN A 488 -3.08 14.44 25.35
C ASN A 488 -1.83 13.55 25.28
N GLU A 489 -1.30 13.27 24.08
CA GLU A 489 -0.02 12.59 23.88
C GLU A 489 1.11 13.63 23.90
N PRO A 490 2.17 13.47 24.72
CA PRO A 490 3.35 14.32 24.64
C PRO A 490 4.20 13.92 23.43
N SER A 491 3.91 14.50 22.28
CA SER A 491 4.55 14.19 20.99
C SER A 491 4.89 15.49 20.26
N PRO A 492 5.94 15.53 19.42
CA PRO A 492 6.21 16.65 18.53
C PRO A 492 5.21 16.76 17.37
N GLY A 493 4.36 15.74 17.15
CA GLY A 493 3.41 15.69 16.05
C GLY A 493 2.29 16.75 16.13
N THR A 494 1.53 16.86 15.04
CA THR A 494 0.37 17.76 14.97
C THR A 494 -0.76 17.24 15.84
N ALA A 495 -1.10 18.00 16.88
CA ALA A 495 -2.15 17.62 17.84
C ALA A 495 -3.55 17.66 17.22
N LEU A 496 -4.32 16.59 17.41
CA LEU A 496 -5.74 16.46 17.05
C LEU A 496 -6.60 16.23 18.30
N PRO A 497 -7.90 16.62 18.28
CA PRO A 497 -8.84 16.18 19.30
C PRO A 497 -8.81 14.66 19.44
N GLY A 498 -8.94 14.16 20.65
CA GLY A 498 -8.96 12.72 20.92
C GLY A 498 -8.04 12.29 22.03
N CYS A 499 -7.76 10.98 22.13
CA CYS A 499 -7.12 10.37 23.28
C CYS A 499 -5.96 9.46 22.91
N PHE A 500 -4.85 9.60 23.62
CA PHE A 500 -3.78 8.61 23.62
C PHE A 500 -4.28 7.30 24.26
N VAL A 501 -4.21 6.22 23.48
CA VAL A 501 -4.59 4.87 23.92
C VAL A 501 -3.62 3.88 23.28
N PRO A 502 -2.80 3.14 24.05
CA PRO A 502 -1.97 2.07 23.55
C PRO A 502 -2.77 1.02 22.77
N ASP A 503 -2.09 0.20 21.97
CA ASP A 503 -2.75 -0.91 21.30
C ASP A 503 -3.10 -2.02 22.31
N ASP A 504 -4.31 -2.54 22.22
CA ASP A 504 -4.83 -3.58 23.11
C ASP A 504 -4.85 -4.94 22.38
N PHE A 505 -3.83 -5.73 22.60
CA PHE A 505 -3.75 -7.10 22.09
C PHE A 505 -4.57 -8.12 22.90
N GLY A 506 -5.24 -7.69 23.95
CA GLY A 506 -6.11 -8.52 24.78
C GLY A 506 -7.49 -8.76 24.20
N HIS A 507 -7.91 -7.97 23.22
CA HIS A 507 -9.21 -8.06 22.58
C HIS A 507 -9.11 -8.09 21.06
N ALA A 508 -10.12 -8.69 20.40
CA ALA A 508 -10.19 -8.72 18.94
C ALA A 508 -10.44 -7.31 18.37
N LEU A 509 -9.95 -7.06 17.13
CA LEU A 509 -10.24 -5.81 16.43
C LEU A 509 -11.75 -5.67 16.19
N GLY A 510 -12.28 -4.51 16.51
CA GLY A 510 -13.70 -4.22 16.43
C GLY A 510 -14.54 -4.78 17.58
N ASP A 511 -13.97 -5.37 18.61
CA ASP A 511 -14.67 -5.65 19.88
C ASP A 511 -14.92 -4.32 20.61
N PRO A 512 -16.17 -4.00 21.01
CA PRO A 512 -16.45 -2.79 21.78
C PRO A 512 -15.71 -2.68 23.12
N LEU A 513 -15.12 -3.76 23.62
CA LEU A 513 -14.27 -3.80 24.82
C LEU A 513 -12.80 -3.52 24.53
N GLU A 514 -12.37 -3.54 23.24
CA GLU A 514 -11.01 -3.17 22.85
C GLU A 514 -10.77 -1.68 23.20
N ASP A 515 -9.65 -1.39 23.84
CA ASP A 515 -9.40 -0.10 24.49
C ASP A 515 -9.56 1.12 23.58
N ARG A 516 -9.08 1.08 22.33
CA ARG A 516 -9.22 2.19 21.38
C ARG A 516 -10.65 2.36 20.92
N LEU A 517 -11.32 1.27 20.55
CA LEU A 517 -12.72 1.31 20.12
C LEU A 517 -13.63 1.72 21.27
N ASN A 518 -13.41 1.16 22.46
CA ASN A 518 -14.14 1.53 23.67
C ASN A 518 -14.01 3.04 23.97
N THR A 519 -12.77 3.56 23.88
CA THR A 519 -12.51 5.00 24.08
C THR A 519 -13.21 5.85 23.02
N ALA A 520 -13.18 5.45 21.75
CA ALA A 520 -13.89 6.17 20.68
C ALA A 520 -15.40 6.22 20.93
N LEU A 521 -16.01 5.10 21.32
CA LEU A 521 -17.43 5.03 21.66
C LEU A 521 -17.79 5.89 22.89
N ALA A 522 -16.93 5.93 23.91
CA ALA A 522 -17.14 6.75 25.10
C ALA A 522 -16.97 8.25 24.80
N TYR A 523 -15.96 8.62 24.00
CA TYR A 523 -15.65 10.00 23.62
C TYR A 523 -16.80 10.69 22.87
N ARG A 524 -17.64 9.93 22.17
CA ARG A 524 -18.83 10.44 21.47
C ARG A 524 -19.79 11.19 22.41
N SER A 525 -19.93 10.70 23.63
CA SER A 525 -20.85 11.24 24.63
C SER A 525 -20.16 12.14 25.64
N ASN A 526 -18.89 11.89 25.91
CA ASN A 526 -18.07 12.66 26.84
C ASN A 526 -16.65 12.77 26.30
N PRO A 527 -16.20 13.95 25.82
CA PRO A 527 -14.89 14.15 25.22
C PRO A 527 -13.72 14.16 26.23
N ASP A 528 -13.85 13.42 27.32
CA ASP A 528 -12.78 13.22 28.30
C ASP A 528 -12.00 11.94 27.99
N CYS A 529 -10.69 12.04 28.08
CA CYS A 529 -9.82 10.87 27.89
C CYS A 529 -9.74 10.02 29.17
N PRO A 530 -9.67 8.68 29.04
CA PRO A 530 -9.43 7.83 30.19
C PRO A 530 -8.10 8.19 30.86
N ALA A 531 -8.05 8.04 32.18
CA ALA A 531 -6.79 8.23 32.91
C ALA A 531 -5.77 7.19 32.45
N LEU A 532 -4.62 7.63 31.96
CA LEU A 532 -3.53 6.75 31.55
C LEU A 532 -3.11 5.87 32.72
N ALA A 533 -3.16 4.55 32.53
CA ALA A 533 -2.55 3.62 33.48
C ALA A 533 -1.03 3.90 33.53
N LYS A 534 -0.46 4.01 34.72
CA LYS A 534 0.98 4.33 34.92
C LYS A 534 1.92 3.34 34.23
N THR A 535 1.46 2.16 33.87
CA THR A 535 2.16 1.12 33.11
C THR A 535 2.14 1.36 31.59
N ALA A 536 1.18 2.12 31.05
CA ALA A 536 1.07 2.36 29.60
C ALA A 536 2.15 3.30 29.05
N VAL A 537 2.77 4.11 29.89
CA VAL A 537 3.87 5.03 29.48
C VAL A 537 5.19 4.29 29.18
N ALA A 538 5.32 3.04 29.61
CA ALA A 538 6.53 2.24 29.41
C ALA A 538 6.54 1.47 28.08
N ASN A 539 5.39 1.26 27.44
CA ASN A 539 5.32 0.64 26.12
C ASN A 539 5.63 1.71 25.09
N LYS A 540 6.91 1.87 24.78
CA LYS A 540 7.35 2.67 23.63
C LYS A 540 6.60 2.17 22.42
N SER A 541 5.98 3.08 21.71
CA SER A 541 5.34 2.85 20.41
C SER A 541 6.14 1.87 19.60
N ALA A 542 5.53 0.77 19.16
CA ALA A 542 6.13 -0.11 18.18
C ALA A 542 6.45 0.73 16.94
N SER A 543 7.72 0.95 16.70
CA SER A 543 8.18 1.64 15.50
C SER A 543 8.24 0.59 14.40
N THR A 544 7.34 0.67 13.43
CA THR A 544 7.43 -0.08 12.18
C THR A 544 8.53 0.47 11.27
N SER A 545 9.25 1.51 11.69
CA SER A 545 10.27 2.12 10.89
C SER A 545 11.57 1.33 10.94
N ASP A 546 11.92 0.85 9.76
CA ASP A 546 13.20 0.34 9.33
C ASP A 546 14.38 1.13 9.91
N VAL A 547 15.31 0.42 10.57
CA VAL A 547 16.68 0.89 10.66
C VAL A 547 17.58 -0.32 10.36
N ARG A 548 18.24 -0.28 9.22
CA ARG A 548 19.34 -1.17 8.88
C ARG A 548 20.43 -1.02 9.93
N ALA A 549 20.38 -1.80 10.99
CA ALA A 549 21.48 -1.94 11.93
C ALA A 549 21.44 -3.34 12.54
N ASN A 550 22.61 -3.95 12.55
CA ASN A 550 22.99 -5.23 13.13
C ASN A 550 22.13 -5.67 14.32
N GLY A 551 21.45 -6.81 14.17
CA GLY A 551 20.77 -7.49 15.26
C GLY A 551 19.29 -7.14 15.46
N LYS A 552 18.61 -6.50 14.50
CA LYS A 552 17.16 -6.18 14.56
C LYS A 552 16.34 -7.14 13.71
N ILE A 553 15.19 -7.56 14.23
CA ILE A 553 14.13 -8.17 13.45
C ILE A 553 13.56 -7.09 12.52
N ARG A 554 13.39 -7.43 11.24
CA ARG A 554 12.88 -6.53 10.20
C ARG A 554 11.55 -7.03 9.71
N GLN A 555 10.51 -6.22 9.86
CA GLN A 555 9.29 -6.43 9.10
C GLN A 555 9.53 -5.89 7.68
N PRO A 556 9.19 -6.65 6.62
CA PRO A 556 9.19 -6.11 5.27
C PRO A 556 8.32 -4.86 5.21
N PHE A 557 8.78 -3.84 4.50
CA PHE A 557 8.16 -2.52 4.48
C PHE A 557 6.85 -2.54 3.67
N LEU A 558 5.75 -3.00 4.26
CA LEU A 558 4.40 -2.86 3.69
C LEU A 558 3.75 -1.51 4.02
N GLY A 559 4.39 -0.72 4.85
CA GLY A 559 3.75 0.43 5.44
C GLY A 559 4.42 1.75 5.16
N SER A 560 4.05 2.47 4.14
CA SER A 560 4.20 3.92 3.94
C SER A 560 4.19 4.29 2.46
N ILE A 561 3.19 3.82 1.71
CA ILE A 561 3.12 4.03 0.27
C ILE A 561 2.11 5.16 0.01
N GLY A 562 2.57 6.32 -0.47
CA GLY A 562 1.71 7.36 -1.06
C GLY A 562 1.96 7.37 -2.55
N LEU A 563 1.12 6.66 -3.29
CA LEU A 563 1.24 6.50 -4.73
C LEU A 563 0.27 7.41 -5.45
N LEU A 564 0.76 8.05 -6.52
CA LEU A 564 -0.06 8.53 -7.60
C LEU A 564 -0.11 7.46 -8.71
N ARG A 565 -1.25 7.38 -9.37
CA ARG A 565 -1.43 6.55 -10.56
C ARG A 565 -0.87 7.31 -11.77
N ASP A 566 -0.17 6.59 -12.68
CA ASP A 566 0.32 7.14 -13.96
C ASP A 566 -0.82 7.52 -14.91
#